data_815844ee720ac9aff21a014e673f1576
#
_entry.id   815844ee720ac9aff21a014e673f1576
#
_cell.length_a   1.000
_cell.length_b   1.000
_cell.length_c   1.000
_cell.angle_alpha   90.00
_cell.angle_beta   90.00
_cell.angle_gamma   90.00
#
_symmetry.space_group_name_H-M   'P 1'
#
loop_
_entity.id
_entity.type
_entity.pdbx_description
1 polymer ?
#
loop_
_entity_poly.entity_id
_entity_poly.type
_entity_poly.pdbx_seq_one_letter_code
_entity_poly.pdbx_strand_id
1 'polypeptide(L)'
;MTTEIRVPQLPESVADATLVAWRKQPGEAASRDENLADLETDKVVLEVPAPAAGVVKEWKVQPGTTVKSGDLLAIFEEGAKGAAAPAPAPAAAAASAPVASAKAGDPKLSPAVRRVVEETKIDPASVTGTGRDGRLTKADVVSAASPPKAAPAAAVAAKSGPSGPRAEQRVPMTRLRARIADRLVQAQHTAALLTTFNEVDLTAVMELRARHKDRFEKEHGTKLGFMSFFVKASIEALRKYPVMNAAVEGSDIIYHEFYDIGVAVSTDRGLVVPVLRNAENLGFAQIEKQIVEYGARARAGSLALEDLQGGTFTITNGGVFGSLLSTPIVNAPQSAILGMHKIQERPVVVNGQIVVRPMMYLAVSYDHRIIDGREAVQFLVTIKDCLEDPGRMLLGL
;
A
#
# COMPACT_ATOMS: atom_id res chain seq x y z
N MET A 1 18.46 -29.09 13.26
CA MET A 1 19.32 -28.01 13.80
C MET A 1 18.50 -26.76 13.98
N THR A 2 18.83 -25.94 14.98
CA THR A 2 18.05 -24.70 15.23
C THR A 2 18.75 -23.56 14.51
N THR A 3 18.06 -22.92 13.55
CA THR A 3 18.59 -21.81 12.76
C THR A 3 17.82 -20.54 13.12
N GLU A 4 18.52 -19.43 13.28
CA GLU A 4 17.92 -18.12 13.55
C GLU A 4 17.50 -17.44 12.24
N ILE A 5 16.24 -17.06 12.15
CA ILE A 5 15.74 -16.24 11.04
C ILE A 5 15.90 -14.77 11.41
N ARG A 6 16.72 -14.07 10.65
CA ARG A 6 17.03 -12.67 10.83
C ARG A 6 16.51 -11.82 9.67
N VAL A 7 16.29 -10.54 9.94
CA VAL A 7 15.96 -9.55 8.91
C VAL A 7 17.07 -9.53 7.85
N PRO A 8 16.75 -9.71 6.56
CA PRO A 8 17.76 -9.61 5.49
C PRO A 8 18.38 -8.21 5.45
N GLN A 9 19.51 -8.08 4.76
CA GLN A 9 20.13 -6.78 4.57
C GLN A 9 19.15 -5.84 3.84
N LEU A 10 18.80 -4.76 4.52
CA LEU A 10 18.01 -3.68 3.93
C LEU A 10 18.90 -2.82 3.02
N PRO A 11 18.35 -2.26 1.94
CA PRO A 11 19.07 -1.30 1.11
C PRO A 11 19.62 -0.13 1.94
N GLU A 12 20.78 0.43 1.57
CA GLU A 12 21.44 1.53 2.29
C GLU A 12 20.52 2.75 2.56
N SER A 13 19.51 2.93 1.74
CA SER A 13 18.52 4.01 1.88
C SER A 13 17.35 3.69 2.83
N VAL A 14 17.33 2.49 3.46
CA VAL A 14 16.23 2.02 4.33
C VAL A 14 16.79 1.67 5.70
N ALA A 15 16.46 2.49 6.70
CA ALA A 15 16.98 2.34 8.06
C ALA A 15 16.29 1.23 8.85
N ASP A 16 15.00 0.97 8.57
CA ASP A 16 14.17 0.03 9.31
C ASP A 16 13.01 -0.53 8.45
N ALA A 17 12.44 -1.66 8.88
CA ALA A 17 11.29 -2.31 8.28
C ALA A 17 10.23 -2.62 9.35
N THR A 18 8.96 -2.80 8.98
CA THR A 18 7.91 -3.25 9.89
C THR A 18 7.45 -4.63 9.48
N LEU A 19 7.38 -5.56 10.42
CA LEU A 19 6.78 -6.87 10.21
C LEU A 19 5.26 -6.69 10.03
N VAL A 20 4.76 -6.94 8.83
CA VAL A 20 3.32 -6.80 8.51
C VAL A 20 2.55 -8.02 8.96
N ALA A 21 3.00 -9.19 8.56
CA ALA A 21 2.33 -10.44 8.86
C ALA A 21 3.31 -11.62 8.80
N TRP A 22 3.03 -12.64 9.61
CA TRP A 22 3.59 -13.96 9.46
C TRP A 22 2.73 -14.77 8.49
N ARG A 23 3.37 -15.41 7.50
CA ARG A 23 2.70 -16.31 6.55
C ARG A 23 2.57 -17.72 7.08
N LYS A 24 3.41 -18.10 8.05
CA LYS A 24 3.42 -19.41 8.70
C LYS A 24 3.25 -19.25 10.21
N GLN A 25 2.50 -20.15 10.81
CA GLN A 25 2.31 -20.19 12.27
C GLN A 25 3.39 -21.05 12.96
N PRO A 26 3.67 -20.84 14.25
CA PRO A 26 4.54 -21.74 15.00
C PRO A 26 4.03 -23.18 14.95
N GLY A 27 4.90 -24.12 14.59
CA GLY A 27 4.56 -25.53 14.38
C GLY A 27 4.18 -25.88 12.93
N GLU A 28 4.03 -24.92 12.04
CA GLU A 28 3.72 -25.15 10.63
C GLU A 28 4.99 -25.40 9.81
N ALA A 29 4.95 -26.39 8.91
CA ALA A 29 6.07 -26.74 8.04
C ALA A 29 6.22 -25.70 6.93
N ALA A 30 7.47 -25.35 6.63
CA ALA A 30 7.83 -24.50 5.51
C ALA A 30 8.87 -25.23 4.64
N SER A 31 8.76 -25.06 3.32
CA SER A 31 9.73 -25.51 2.35
C SER A 31 10.90 -24.53 2.27
N ARG A 32 12.03 -24.97 1.72
CA ARG A 32 13.13 -24.05 1.41
C ARG A 32 12.67 -22.95 0.46
N ASP A 33 13.11 -21.72 0.72
CA ASP A 33 12.79 -20.50 -0.03
C ASP A 33 11.29 -20.09 0.02
N GLU A 34 10.47 -20.75 0.87
CA GLU A 34 9.08 -20.36 1.09
C GLU A 34 9.01 -19.10 1.97
N ASN A 35 8.14 -18.14 1.60
CA ASN A 35 7.98 -16.89 2.33
C ASN A 35 7.39 -17.12 3.72
N LEU A 36 8.12 -16.76 4.76
CA LEU A 36 7.71 -16.91 6.17
C LEU A 36 7.05 -15.64 6.73
N ALA A 37 7.50 -14.46 6.27
CA ALA A 37 7.02 -13.19 6.78
C ALA A 37 7.20 -12.07 5.75
N ASP A 38 6.28 -11.11 5.80
CA ASP A 38 6.33 -9.89 4.98
C ASP A 38 6.85 -8.72 5.83
N LEU A 39 7.94 -8.10 5.39
CA LEU A 39 8.52 -6.90 5.98
C LEU A 39 8.19 -5.69 5.08
N GLU A 40 7.43 -4.74 5.57
CA GLU A 40 7.13 -3.49 4.88
C GLU A 40 8.19 -2.45 5.21
N THR A 41 8.87 -1.97 4.18
CA THR A 41 9.76 -0.81 4.27
C THR A 41 9.04 0.43 3.71
N ASP A 42 9.71 1.55 3.73
CA ASP A 42 9.13 2.78 3.17
C ASP A 42 9.00 2.78 1.63
N LYS A 43 9.62 1.82 0.96
CA LYS A 43 9.67 1.79 -0.52
C LYS A 43 9.15 0.48 -1.11
N VAL A 44 9.39 -0.65 -0.45
CA VAL A 44 9.02 -2.00 -0.94
C VAL A 44 8.64 -2.92 0.22
N VAL A 45 7.87 -3.94 -0.11
CA VAL A 45 7.63 -5.07 0.78
C VAL A 45 8.69 -6.12 0.49
N LEU A 46 9.45 -6.51 1.52
CA LEU A 46 10.47 -7.54 1.45
C LEU A 46 9.92 -8.83 2.03
N GLU A 47 10.15 -9.94 1.33
CA GLU A 47 9.79 -11.27 1.79
C GLU A 47 10.98 -11.89 2.55
N VAL A 48 10.68 -12.60 3.63
CA VAL A 48 11.67 -13.34 4.41
C VAL A 48 11.57 -14.82 4.06
N PRO A 49 12.47 -15.37 3.22
CA PRO A 49 12.42 -16.76 2.81
C PRO A 49 12.95 -17.69 3.90
N ALA A 50 12.44 -18.92 3.94
CA ALA A 50 12.94 -20.00 4.79
C ALA A 50 14.34 -20.45 4.30
N PRO A 51 15.35 -20.57 5.18
CA PRO A 51 16.71 -20.99 4.80
C PRO A 51 16.81 -22.46 4.37
N ALA A 52 15.90 -23.30 4.89
CA ALA A 52 15.82 -24.73 4.61
C ALA A 52 14.39 -25.25 4.82
N ALA A 53 14.10 -26.50 4.46
CA ALA A 53 12.85 -27.16 4.83
C ALA A 53 12.84 -27.46 6.33
N GLY A 54 11.77 -27.05 7.04
CA GLY A 54 11.67 -27.20 8.49
C GLY A 54 10.40 -26.59 9.08
N VAL A 55 10.43 -26.26 10.36
CA VAL A 55 9.27 -25.74 11.11
C VAL A 55 9.64 -24.45 11.87
N VAL A 56 8.77 -23.47 11.86
CA VAL A 56 8.91 -22.27 12.71
C VAL A 56 8.59 -22.65 14.16
N LYS A 57 9.56 -22.58 15.05
CA LYS A 57 9.41 -22.98 16.46
C LYS A 57 8.77 -21.86 17.29
N GLU A 58 9.26 -20.65 17.15
CA GLU A 58 8.83 -19.52 17.96
C GLU A 58 9.05 -18.20 17.22
N TRP A 59 8.04 -17.31 17.27
CA TRP A 59 8.19 -15.94 16.85
C TRP A 59 8.80 -15.09 17.97
N LYS A 60 9.82 -14.31 17.63
CA LYS A 60 10.42 -13.37 18.59
C LYS A 60 9.88 -11.94 18.42
N VAL A 61 9.26 -11.68 17.26
CA VAL A 61 8.72 -10.35 16.90
C VAL A 61 7.25 -10.51 16.52
N GLN A 62 6.41 -9.62 17.01
CA GLN A 62 4.98 -9.60 16.71
C GLN A 62 4.70 -8.73 15.46
N PRO A 63 3.63 -9.01 14.69
CA PRO A 63 3.17 -8.15 13.61
C PRO A 63 2.95 -6.71 14.08
N GLY A 64 3.38 -5.73 13.28
CA GLY A 64 3.36 -4.31 13.62
C GLY A 64 4.61 -3.78 14.32
N THR A 65 5.60 -4.64 14.63
CA THR A 65 6.86 -4.21 15.26
C THR A 65 7.86 -3.74 14.21
N THR A 66 8.55 -2.64 14.49
CA THR A 66 9.65 -2.12 13.68
C THR A 66 10.93 -2.87 14.00
N VAL A 67 11.62 -3.36 12.95
CA VAL A 67 12.87 -4.15 13.03
C VAL A 67 13.93 -3.55 12.13
N LYS A 68 15.21 -3.76 12.49
CA LYS A 68 16.38 -3.31 11.73
C LYS A 68 17.05 -4.50 11.03
N SER A 69 17.92 -4.20 10.06
CA SER A 69 18.75 -5.21 9.41
C SER A 69 19.51 -6.05 10.44
N GLY A 70 19.41 -7.39 10.34
CA GLY A 70 20.04 -8.32 11.25
C GLY A 70 19.28 -8.67 12.53
N ASP A 71 18.15 -8.00 12.83
CA ASP A 71 17.34 -8.34 14.01
C ASP A 71 16.77 -9.74 13.92
N LEU A 72 16.66 -10.42 15.08
CA LEU A 72 16.13 -11.78 15.19
C LEU A 72 14.59 -11.77 15.07
N LEU A 73 14.05 -12.41 14.04
CA LEU A 73 12.61 -12.50 13.79
C LEU A 73 11.98 -13.74 14.41
N ALA A 74 12.59 -14.91 14.18
CA ALA A 74 12.06 -16.20 14.61
C ALA A 74 13.16 -17.24 14.81
N ILE A 75 12.82 -18.30 15.53
CA ILE A 75 13.63 -19.49 15.68
C ILE A 75 13.05 -20.58 14.78
N PHE A 76 13.85 -21.12 13.89
CA PHE A 76 13.50 -22.12 12.91
C PHE A 76 14.23 -23.44 13.19
N GLU A 77 13.54 -24.58 13.07
CA GLU A 77 14.11 -25.91 13.28
C GLU A 77 14.16 -26.66 11.95
N GLU A 78 15.37 -26.87 11.42
CA GLU A 78 15.59 -27.59 10.17
C GLU A 78 15.32 -29.09 10.33
N GLY A 79 14.64 -29.67 9.32
CA GLY A 79 14.41 -31.13 9.26
C GLY A 79 13.28 -31.64 10.14
N ALA A 80 12.56 -30.81 10.88
CA ALA A 80 11.37 -31.20 11.61
C ALA A 80 10.20 -31.43 10.61
N LYS A 81 9.57 -32.60 10.66
CA LYS A 81 8.32 -32.85 9.92
C LYS A 81 7.20 -32.16 10.69
N GLY A 82 6.66 -31.06 10.11
CA GLY A 82 5.48 -30.40 10.64
C GLY A 82 4.27 -31.32 10.65
N ALA A 83 3.44 -31.19 11.70
CA ALA A 83 2.15 -31.88 11.74
C ALA A 83 1.26 -31.30 10.62
N ALA A 84 0.71 -32.16 9.78
CA ALA A 84 -0.27 -31.81 8.77
C ALA A 84 -1.51 -31.18 9.44
N ALA A 85 -2.01 -30.11 8.88
CA ALA A 85 -3.21 -29.41 9.34
C ALA A 85 -4.41 -30.36 9.43
N PRO A 86 -5.19 -30.39 10.53
CA PRO A 86 -6.44 -31.12 10.58
C PRO A 86 -7.55 -30.36 9.90
N ALA A 87 -8.26 -31.04 9.00
CA ALA A 87 -9.51 -30.61 8.41
C ALA A 87 -10.62 -30.54 9.49
N PRO A 88 -11.63 -29.68 9.35
CA PRO A 88 -12.66 -29.50 10.37
C PRO A 88 -13.68 -30.64 10.37
N ALA A 89 -13.96 -31.20 11.53
CA ALA A 89 -15.06 -32.10 11.78
C ALA A 89 -15.86 -31.66 13.03
N PRO A 90 -17.15 -32.03 13.12
CA PRO A 90 -18.18 -31.23 13.80
C PRO A 90 -18.36 -31.55 15.29
N ALA A 91 -19.07 -30.65 15.95
CA ALA A 91 -19.42 -30.65 17.37
C ALA A 91 -20.19 -31.85 17.84
N ALA A 92 -19.84 -32.35 19.03
CA ALA A 92 -20.80 -33.02 19.92
C ALA A 92 -20.34 -32.94 21.38
N ALA A 93 -21.18 -32.34 22.15
CA ALA A 93 -21.62 -32.43 23.54
C ALA A 93 -20.87 -33.26 24.60
N ALA A 94 -20.65 -32.54 25.72
CA ALA A 94 -20.89 -32.86 27.13
C ALA A 94 -20.46 -34.20 27.76
N ALA A 95 -19.70 -34.15 28.84
CA ALA A 95 -20.16 -34.51 30.18
C ALA A 95 -19.00 -34.56 31.22
N SER A 96 -19.21 -33.79 32.29
CA SER A 96 -19.03 -34.07 33.71
C SER A 96 -17.80 -34.77 34.27
N ALA A 97 -17.27 -34.14 35.33
CA ALA A 97 -16.37 -34.54 36.40
C ALA A 97 -16.79 -35.87 37.08
N PRO A 98 -16.02 -36.44 38.03
CA PRO A 98 -15.62 -35.76 39.25
C PRO A 98 -14.27 -36.19 39.93
N VAL A 99 -13.77 -35.28 40.74
CA VAL A 99 -13.21 -35.36 42.10
C VAL A 99 -12.50 -36.62 42.58
N ALA A 100 -11.26 -36.44 43.05
CA ALA A 100 -10.78 -37.17 44.23
C ALA A 100 -9.90 -36.25 45.10
N SER A 101 -10.45 -35.93 46.24
CA SER A 101 -9.87 -35.32 47.43
C SER A 101 -8.79 -36.21 48.03
N ALA A 102 -7.63 -35.62 48.39
CA ALA A 102 -6.70 -36.24 49.33
C ALA A 102 -6.35 -35.21 50.41
N LYS A 103 -6.64 -35.62 51.62
CA LYS A 103 -6.55 -34.89 52.89
C LYS A 103 -5.18 -34.27 53.20
N ALA A 104 -5.26 -33.08 53.72
CA ALA A 104 -4.20 -32.33 54.37
C ALA A 104 -3.63 -33.08 55.59
N GLY A 105 -2.31 -33.32 55.61
CA GLY A 105 -1.56 -33.59 56.79
C GLY A 105 -0.84 -32.32 57.21
N ASP A 106 -0.86 -32.04 58.53
CA ASP A 106 -0.29 -30.88 59.18
C ASP A 106 1.20 -30.65 58.76
N PRO A 107 1.58 -29.54 58.18
CA PRO A 107 2.93 -29.35 57.68
C PRO A 107 3.89 -29.17 58.86
N LYS A 108 4.81 -30.13 59.10
CA LYS A 108 5.93 -29.94 60.03
C LYS A 108 6.85 -28.82 59.50
N LEU A 109 6.57 -27.60 59.91
CA LEU A 109 7.37 -26.42 59.57
C LEU A 109 8.70 -26.45 60.32
N SER A 110 9.82 -26.14 59.66
CA SER A 110 11.10 -26.00 60.32
C SER A 110 11.10 -24.74 61.23
N PRO A 111 11.91 -24.71 62.30
CA PRO A 111 11.95 -23.53 63.22
C PRO A 111 12.22 -22.21 62.49
N ALA A 112 13.03 -22.25 61.43
CA ALA A 112 13.35 -21.05 60.61
C ALA A 112 12.17 -20.56 59.77
N VAL A 113 11.35 -21.49 59.25
CA VAL A 113 10.14 -21.18 58.48
C VAL A 113 9.04 -20.64 59.37
N ARG A 114 8.86 -21.24 60.55
CA ARG A 114 7.85 -20.81 61.53
C ARG A 114 8.06 -19.35 61.97
N ARG A 115 9.31 -18.91 62.18
CA ARG A 115 9.65 -17.53 62.56
C ARG A 115 9.27 -16.53 61.44
N VAL A 116 9.52 -16.89 60.17
CA VAL A 116 9.19 -16.02 59.04
C VAL A 116 7.68 -15.97 58.80
N VAL A 117 6.96 -17.05 59.01
CA VAL A 117 5.49 -17.13 58.93
C VAL A 117 4.85 -16.24 59.99
N GLU A 118 5.37 -16.25 61.21
CA GLU A 118 4.91 -15.38 62.32
C GLU A 118 5.19 -13.88 62.02
N GLU A 119 6.35 -13.55 61.44
CA GLU A 119 6.71 -12.17 61.08
C GLU A 119 5.86 -11.66 59.90
N THR A 120 5.59 -12.50 58.89
CA THR A 120 4.90 -12.08 57.65
C THR A 120 3.40 -12.30 57.70
N LYS A 121 2.86 -12.97 58.72
CA LYS A 121 1.43 -13.31 58.92
C LYS A 121 0.79 -14.02 57.70
N ILE A 122 1.56 -14.80 56.94
CA ILE A 122 1.09 -15.55 55.79
C ILE A 122 0.63 -16.94 56.26
N ASP A 123 -0.52 -17.39 55.75
CA ASP A 123 -1.01 -18.71 56.01
C ASP A 123 -0.13 -19.76 55.29
N PRO A 124 0.54 -20.67 56.06
CA PRO A 124 1.39 -21.70 55.48
C PRO A 124 0.69 -22.65 54.50
N ALA A 125 -0.63 -22.78 54.63
CA ALA A 125 -1.42 -23.64 53.72
C ALA A 125 -1.61 -23.00 52.34
N SER A 126 -1.40 -21.69 52.21
CA SER A 126 -1.55 -20.97 50.92
C SER A 126 -0.28 -20.91 50.07
N VAL A 127 0.86 -21.41 50.57
CA VAL A 127 2.16 -21.36 49.89
C VAL A 127 2.61 -22.78 49.47
N THR A 128 2.92 -22.94 48.19
CA THR A 128 3.44 -24.22 47.67
C THR A 128 4.93 -24.36 48.05
N GLY A 129 5.30 -25.37 48.83
CA GLY A 129 6.67 -25.64 49.21
C GLY A 129 7.52 -26.21 48.09
N THR A 130 8.70 -25.62 47.84
CA THR A 130 9.67 -26.10 46.82
C THR A 130 10.79 -26.99 47.41
N GLY A 131 10.80 -27.22 48.72
CA GLY A 131 11.78 -28.09 49.40
C GLY A 131 11.56 -29.60 49.16
N ARG A 132 12.55 -30.42 49.57
CA ARG A 132 12.51 -31.87 49.46
C ARG A 132 11.24 -32.41 50.14
N ASP A 133 10.51 -33.30 49.43
CA ASP A 133 9.21 -33.88 49.85
C ASP A 133 8.09 -32.80 50.03
N GLY A 134 8.12 -31.69 49.25
CA GLY A 134 7.08 -30.68 49.28
C GLY A 134 7.10 -29.77 50.53
N ARG A 135 8.20 -29.71 51.27
CA ARG A 135 8.34 -28.88 52.47
C ARG A 135 8.50 -27.42 52.12
N LEU A 136 7.84 -26.55 52.88
CA LEU A 136 8.01 -25.07 52.80
C LEU A 136 9.43 -24.69 53.22
N THR A 137 10.11 -23.95 52.37
CA THR A 137 11.42 -23.33 52.65
C THR A 137 11.26 -21.84 53.05
N LYS A 138 12.29 -21.29 53.71
CA LYS A 138 12.29 -19.86 54.05
C LYS A 138 12.13 -18.98 52.81
N ALA A 139 12.69 -19.37 51.68
CA ALA A 139 12.60 -18.62 50.42
C ALA A 139 11.16 -18.56 49.88
N ASP A 140 10.40 -19.64 50.03
CA ASP A 140 9.02 -19.69 49.54
C ASP A 140 8.11 -18.71 50.28
N VAL A 141 8.28 -18.62 51.61
CA VAL A 141 7.49 -17.71 52.44
C VAL A 141 7.90 -16.24 52.20
N VAL A 142 9.20 -15.94 52.01
CA VAL A 142 9.69 -14.61 51.68
C VAL A 142 9.21 -14.18 50.27
N SER A 143 9.20 -15.08 49.29
CA SER A 143 8.69 -14.80 47.96
C SER A 143 7.19 -14.55 47.97
N ALA A 144 6.42 -15.27 48.81
CA ALA A 144 4.99 -15.03 48.98
C ALA A 144 4.68 -13.72 49.76
N ALA A 145 5.61 -13.24 50.61
CA ALA A 145 5.49 -11.98 51.33
C ALA A 145 5.85 -10.74 50.48
N SER A 146 6.60 -10.91 49.42
CA SER A 146 6.93 -9.80 48.52
C SER A 146 5.69 -9.46 47.64
N PRO A 147 5.32 -8.16 47.55
CA PRO A 147 4.28 -7.77 46.61
C PRO A 147 4.69 -8.27 45.21
N PRO A 148 3.75 -8.84 44.42
CA PRO A 148 4.07 -9.31 43.08
C PRO A 148 4.73 -8.17 42.33
N LYS A 149 6.01 -8.34 41.96
CA LYS A 149 6.70 -7.41 41.05
C LYS A 149 5.79 -7.37 39.82
N ALA A 150 5.15 -6.22 39.62
CA ALA A 150 4.26 -6.01 38.48
C ALA A 150 5.04 -6.46 37.24
N ALA A 151 4.68 -7.61 36.71
CA ALA A 151 5.08 -7.98 35.34
C ALA A 151 4.65 -6.81 34.48
N PRO A 152 5.48 -6.31 33.56
CA PRO A 152 5.02 -5.32 32.60
C PRO A 152 3.73 -5.91 32.00
N ALA A 153 2.62 -5.22 32.24
CA ALA A 153 1.35 -5.59 31.69
C ALA A 153 1.59 -5.70 30.19
N ALA A 154 1.71 -6.92 29.68
CA ALA A 154 1.53 -7.18 28.29
C ALA A 154 0.14 -6.63 28.00
N ALA A 155 0.09 -5.46 27.38
CA ALA A 155 -1.11 -4.94 26.82
C ALA A 155 -1.54 -5.97 25.78
N VAL A 156 -2.33 -6.94 26.22
CA VAL A 156 -3.14 -7.75 25.34
C VAL A 156 -4.06 -6.70 24.70
N ALA A 157 -3.68 -6.23 23.51
CA ALA A 157 -4.59 -5.57 22.63
C ALA A 157 -5.70 -6.60 22.34
N ALA A 158 -6.69 -6.63 23.23
CA ALA A 158 -7.93 -7.29 22.98
C ALA A 158 -8.40 -6.71 21.64
N LYS A 159 -8.42 -7.53 20.60
CA LYS A 159 -9.23 -7.29 19.43
C LYS A 159 -10.66 -7.30 19.94
N SER A 160 -11.10 -6.17 20.48
CA SER A 160 -12.51 -5.91 20.71
C SER A 160 -13.13 -5.82 19.31
N GLY A 161 -13.68 -6.93 18.85
CA GLY A 161 -14.55 -6.92 17.70
C GLY A 161 -15.70 -5.93 17.96
N PRO A 162 -16.32 -5.40 16.91
CA PRO A 162 -17.37 -4.42 17.03
C PRO A 162 -18.51 -5.02 17.88
N SER A 163 -18.71 -4.50 19.09
CA SER A 163 -19.80 -4.91 19.97
C SER A 163 -20.77 -3.74 20.13
N GLY A 164 -21.95 -3.86 19.51
CA GLY A 164 -23.05 -2.94 19.66
C GLY A 164 -23.53 -2.28 18.36
N PRO A 165 -24.70 -1.62 18.35
CA PRO A 165 -25.30 -1.04 17.15
C PRO A 165 -24.54 0.17 16.57
N ARG A 166 -23.47 0.65 17.23
CA ARG A 166 -22.55 1.73 16.79
C ARG A 166 -21.10 1.33 17.03
N ALA A 167 -20.74 0.14 16.59
CA ALA A 167 -19.37 -0.36 16.76
C ALA A 167 -18.38 0.42 15.88
N GLU A 168 -17.32 0.96 16.47
CA GLU A 168 -16.23 1.64 15.78
C GLU A 168 -15.01 0.71 15.74
N GLN A 169 -14.42 0.56 14.57
CA GLN A 169 -13.18 -0.18 14.39
C GLN A 169 -12.04 0.81 14.11
N ARG A 170 -11.03 0.85 14.98
CA ARG A 170 -9.78 1.60 14.77
C ARG A 170 -8.77 0.70 14.07
N VAL A 171 -8.40 1.05 12.85
CA VAL A 171 -7.38 0.34 12.07
C VAL A 171 -6.28 1.34 11.74
N PRO A 172 -5.02 1.10 12.14
CA PRO A 172 -3.90 1.95 11.78
C PRO A 172 -3.69 1.93 10.26
N MET A 173 -3.26 3.06 9.69
CA MET A 173 -2.87 3.10 8.28
C MET A 173 -1.61 2.26 8.06
N THR A 174 -1.53 1.60 6.90
CA THR A 174 -0.26 1.00 6.46
C THR A 174 0.78 2.12 6.24
N ARG A 175 2.07 1.80 6.34
CA ARG A 175 3.16 2.77 6.12
C ARG A 175 3.08 3.41 4.73
N LEU A 176 2.80 2.61 3.71
CA LEU A 176 2.61 3.11 2.35
C LEU A 176 1.47 4.14 2.28
N ARG A 177 0.33 3.85 2.90
CA ARG A 177 -0.82 4.77 2.92
C ARG A 177 -0.52 6.05 3.69
N ALA A 178 0.16 5.97 4.82
CA ALA A 178 0.57 7.13 5.60
C ALA A 178 1.48 8.06 4.76
N ARG A 179 2.48 7.51 4.06
CA ARG A 179 3.36 8.29 3.16
C ARG A 179 2.64 8.92 1.99
N ILE A 180 1.70 8.20 1.36
CA ILE A 180 0.87 8.76 0.30
C ILE A 180 0.06 9.94 0.85
N ALA A 181 -0.53 9.79 2.04
CA ALA A 181 -1.29 10.86 2.68
C ALA A 181 -0.42 12.10 2.94
N ASP A 182 0.78 11.91 3.50
CA ASP A 182 1.72 13.01 3.76
C ASP A 182 2.12 13.75 2.48
N ARG A 183 2.43 13.01 1.40
CA ARG A 183 2.77 13.60 0.10
C ARG A 183 1.62 14.39 -0.51
N LEU A 184 0.39 13.87 -0.42
CA LEU A 184 -0.79 14.57 -0.96
C LEU A 184 -1.09 15.84 -0.18
N VAL A 185 -1.01 15.80 1.16
CA VAL A 185 -1.19 16.97 2.02
C VAL A 185 -0.09 17.99 1.74
N GLN A 186 1.17 17.55 1.64
CA GLN A 186 2.28 18.44 1.32
C GLN A 186 2.10 19.13 -0.04
N ALA A 187 1.70 18.40 -1.09
CA ALA A 187 1.45 18.97 -2.41
C ALA A 187 0.40 20.09 -2.38
N GLN A 188 -0.68 19.91 -1.59
CA GLN A 188 -1.72 20.95 -1.43
C GLN A 188 -1.26 22.15 -0.59
N HIS A 189 -0.33 21.97 0.35
CA HIS A 189 0.17 23.06 1.19
C HIS A 189 1.32 23.86 0.55
N THR A 190 2.11 23.22 -0.31
CA THR A 190 3.31 23.84 -0.92
C THR A 190 3.04 24.53 -2.24
N ALA A 191 1.90 24.27 -2.89
CA ALA A 191 1.53 24.82 -4.18
C ALA A 191 0.19 25.60 -4.09
N ALA A 192 0.04 26.65 -4.88
CA ALA A 192 -1.21 27.38 -5.04
C ALA A 192 -2.08 26.68 -6.11
N LEU A 193 -2.68 25.54 -5.76
CA LEU A 193 -3.40 24.73 -6.74
C LEU A 193 -4.71 25.37 -7.17
N LEU A 194 -4.86 25.57 -8.49
CA LEU A 194 -6.10 25.95 -9.14
C LEU A 194 -6.47 24.91 -10.20
N THR A 195 -7.75 24.78 -10.49
CA THR A 195 -8.24 23.85 -11.53
C THR A 195 -9.11 24.62 -12.51
N THR A 196 -8.86 24.42 -13.80
CA THR A 196 -9.75 24.86 -14.89
C THR A 196 -10.30 23.65 -15.64
N PHE A 197 -11.46 23.84 -16.25
CA PHE A 197 -12.20 22.75 -16.90
C PHE A 197 -12.53 23.12 -18.35
N ASN A 198 -12.65 22.12 -19.19
CA ASN A 198 -13.21 22.22 -20.53
C ASN A 198 -13.96 20.93 -20.87
N GLU A 199 -14.76 20.99 -21.90
CA GLU A 199 -15.41 19.79 -22.47
C GLU A 199 -14.89 19.51 -23.86
N VAL A 200 -14.82 18.24 -24.23
CA VAL A 200 -14.34 17.79 -25.53
C VAL A 200 -15.34 16.82 -26.17
N ASP A 201 -15.58 17.00 -27.46
CA ASP A 201 -16.30 16.07 -28.32
C ASP A 201 -15.34 14.98 -28.80
N LEU A 202 -15.55 13.72 -28.39
CA LEU A 202 -14.69 12.61 -28.77
C LEU A 202 -15.14 11.88 -30.04
N THR A 203 -16.09 12.41 -30.80
CA THR A 203 -16.62 11.80 -32.01
C THR A 203 -15.50 11.42 -32.97
N ALA A 204 -14.61 12.36 -33.32
CA ALA A 204 -13.53 12.13 -34.27
C ALA A 204 -12.55 11.04 -33.80
N VAL A 205 -12.16 11.05 -32.53
CA VAL A 205 -11.30 9.99 -31.94
C VAL A 205 -12.00 8.64 -31.93
N MET A 206 -13.29 8.59 -31.58
CA MET A 206 -14.06 7.34 -31.55
C MET A 206 -14.25 6.75 -32.95
N GLU A 207 -14.55 7.57 -33.94
CA GLU A 207 -14.66 7.17 -35.34
C GLU A 207 -13.34 6.65 -35.91
N LEU A 208 -12.24 7.39 -35.67
CA LEU A 208 -10.89 6.98 -36.06
C LEU A 208 -10.53 5.61 -35.46
N ARG A 209 -10.79 5.49 -34.18
CA ARG A 209 -10.58 4.26 -33.44
C ARG A 209 -11.44 3.10 -33.94
N ALA A 210 -12.73 3.32 -34.16
CA ALA A 210 -13.63 2.30 -34.70
C ALA A 210 -13.20 1.81 -36.11
N ARG A 211 -12.72 2.72 -36.93
CA ARG A 211 -12.23 2.41 -38.31
C ARG A 211 -10.96 1.59 -38.32
N HIS A 212 -10.04 1.80 -37.34
CA HIS A 212 -8.69 1.24 -37.41
C HIS A 212 -8.38 0.18 -36.36
N LYS A 213 -9.21 -0.03 -35.33
CA LYS A 213 -8.94 -0.88 -34.14
C LYS A 213 -8.51 -2.31 -34.51
N ASP A 214 -9.19 -2.95 -35.44
CA ASP A 214 -8.96 -4.37 -35.79
C ASP A 214 -7.65 -4.54 -36.58
N ARG A 215 -7.35 -3.61 -37.49
CA ARG A 215 -6.09 -3.59 -38.22
C ARG A 215 -4.92 -3.25 -37.30
N PHE A 216 -5.11 -2.28 -36.40
CA PHE A 216 -4.09 -1.86 -35.42
C PHE A 216 -3.73 -3.02 -34.48
N GLU A 217 -4.72 -3.75 -33.96
CA GLU A 217 -4.51 -4.89 -33.08
C GLU A 217 -3.77 -6.03 -33.80
N LYS A 218 -4.11 -6.31 -35.05
CA LYS A 218 -3.40 -7.32 -35.86
C LYS A 218 -1.95 -6.96 -36.14
N GLU A 219 -1.68 -5.69 -36.44
CA GLU A 219 -0.36 -5.21 -36.85
C GLU A 219 0.57 -5.00 -35.64
N HIS A 220 0.03 -4.51 -34.53
CA HIS A 220 0.83 -4.12 -33.38
C HIS A 220 0.71 -5.05 -32.17
N GLY A 221 -0.24 -6.00 -32.15
CA GLY A 221 -0.47 -6.92 -31.05
C GLY A 221 -0.98 -6.25 -29.75
N THR A 222 -1.55 -5.05 -29.86
CA THR A 222 -2.15 -4.30 -28.77
C THR A 222 -3.38 -3.55 -29.23
N LYS A 223 -4.34 -3.31 -28.34
CA LYS A 223 -5.57 -2.58 -28.67
C LYS A 223 -5.29 -1.08 -28.79
N LEU A 224 -5.94 -0.43 -29.75
CA LEU A 224 -5.93 1.03 -29.84
C LEU A 224 -6.84 1.62 -28.76
N GLY A 225 -6.25 2.03 -27.64
CA GLY A 225 -6.94 2.65 -26.50
C GLY A 225 -7.20 4.14 -26.74
N PHE A 226 -7.70 4.81 -25.70
CA PHE A 226 -7.86 6.27 -25.69
C PHE A 226 -6.61 6.98 -25.17
N MET A 227 -5.83 6.31 -24.30
CA MET A 227 -4.74 6.97 -23.58
C MET A 227 -3.66 7.49 -24.51
N SER A 228 -3.33 6.78 -25.58
CA SER A 228 -2.36 7.24 -26.57
C SER A 228 -2.74 8.57 -27.24
N PHE A 229 -4.03 8.79 -27.49
CA PHE A 229 -4.52 10.07 -28.03
C PHE A 229 -4.32 11.20 -27.01
N PHE A 230 -4.67 10.96 -25.73
CA PHE A 230 -4.51 11.97 -24.69
C PHE A 230 -3.05 12.26 -24.39
N VAL A 231 -2.17 11.25 -24.38
CA VAL A 231 -0.73 11.43 -24.24
C VAL A 231 -0.18 12.32 -25.36
N LYS A 232 -0.51 12.01 -26.62
CA LYS A 232 -0.05 12.79 -27.79
C LYS A 232 -0.62 14.22 -27.79
N ALA A 233 -1.91 14.39 -27.53
CA ALA A 233 -2.52 15.70 -27.41
C ALA A 233 -1.89 16.54 -26.29
N SER A 234 -1.59 15.92 -25.15
CA SER A 234 -0.91 16.58 -24.03
C SER A 234 0.51 17.00 -24.41
N ILE A 235 1.27 16.19 -25.14
CA ILE A 235 2.62 16.54 -25.59
C ILE A 235 2.58 17.77 -26.53
N GLU A 236 1.65 17.81 -27.47
CA GLU A 236 1.49 18.99 -28.35
C GLU A 236 1.14 20.26 -27.54
N ALA A 237 0.29 20.14 -26.54
CA ALA A 237 -0.04 21.23 -25.66
C ALA A 237 1.17 21.64 -24.77
N LEU A 238 1.94 20.70 -24.25
CA LEU A 238 3.13 20.95 -23.43
C LEU A 238 4.23 21.66 -24.24
N ARG A 239 4.37 21.36 -25.53
CA ARG A 239 5.30 22.07 -26.45
C ARG A 239 4.93 23.54 -26.61
N LYS A 240 3.62 23.83 -26.68
CA LYS A 240 3.12 25.23 -26.79
C LYS A 240 3.20 26.00 -25.47
N TYR A 241 3.05 25.30 -24.37
CA TYR A 241 3.03 25.87 -23.02
C TYR A 241 4.04 25.18 -22.11
N PRO A 242 5.35 25.46 -22.29
CA PRO A 242 6.42 24.75 -21.56
C PRO A 242 6.33 24.87 -20.03
N VAL A 243 5.74 25.95 -19.51
CA VAL A 243 5.52 26.15 -18.08
C VAL A 243 4.64 25.05 -17.46
N MET A 244 3.76 24.41 -18.24
CA MET A 244 2.94 23.28 -17.80
C MET A 244 3.75 21.99 -17.60
N ASN A 245 4.98 21.92 -18.18
CA ASN A 245 5.93 20.83 -18.03
C ASN A 245 7.07 21.17 -17.07
N ALA A 246 7.00 22.33 -16.38
CA ALA A 246 8.03 22.78 -15.46
C ALA A 246 7.84 22.21 -14.05
N ALA A 247 8.85 22.38 -13.22
CA ALA A 247 8.81 22.13 -11.78
C ALA A 247 9.26 23.37 -11.01
N VAL A 248 8.87 23.45 -9.72
CA VAL A 248 9.32 24.52 -8.83
C VAL A 248 10.27 23.93 -7.80
N GLU A 249 11.48 24.45 -7.73
CA GLU A 249 12.48 24.11 -6.73
C GLU A 249 12.97 25.36 -6.01
N GLY A 250 12.58 25.52 -4.76
CA GLY A 250 12.84 26.74 -4.01
C GLY A 250 12.18 27.97 -4.66
N SER A 251 13.00 28.90 -5.17
CA SER A 251 12.58 30.10 -5.92
C SER A 251 12.69 29.95 -7.45
N ASP A 252 13.20 28.81 -7.92
CA ASP A 252 13.53 28.62 -9.32
C ASP A 252 12.45 27.81 -10.05
N ILE A 253 12.25 28.13 -11.33
CA ILE A 253 11.40 27.37 -12.24
C ILE A 253 12.33 26.54 -13.13
N ILE A 254 12.17 25.21 -13.05
CA ILE A 254 12.96 24.28 -13.83
C ILE A 254 12.13 23.83 -15.04
N TYR A 255 12.55 24.24 -16.22
CA TYR A 255 11.93 23.80 -17.48
C TYR A 255 12.54 22.50 -17.96
N HIS A 256 11.69 21.52 -18.33
CA HIS A 256 12.12 20.26 -18.90
C HIS A 256 11.98 20.30 -20.44
N GLU A 257 13.03 19.88 -21.16
CA GLU A 257 13.03 19.77 -22.63
C GLU A 257 12.64 18.36 -23.11
N PHE A 258 12.20 17.50 -22.19
CA PHE A 258 11.71 16.15 -22.43
C PHE A 258 10.32 15.97 -21.79
N TYR A 259 9.56 14.99 -22.27
CA TYR A 259 8.17 14.77 -21.83
C TYR A 259 8.03 13.36 -21.24
N ASP A 260 8.21 13.28 -19.95
CA ASP A 260 8.05 12.06 -19.15
C ASP A 260 6.66 12.06 -18.52
N ILE A 261 5.73 11.33 -19.14
CA ILE A 261 4.30 11.41 -18.81
C ILE A 261 3.93 10.32 -17.81
N GLY A 262 3.57 10.71 -16.59
CA GLY A 262 2.97 9.84 -15.59
C GLY A 262 1.54 9.46 -15.97
N VAL A 263 1.21 8.17 -15.91
CA VAL A 263 -0.15 7.69 -16.14
C VAL A 263 -0.67 7.02 -14.88
N ALA A 264 -1.72 7.58 -14.28
CA ALA A 264 -2.28 7.05 -13.05
C ALA A 264 -2.96 5.69 -13.28
N VAL A 265 -2.53 4.67 -12.55
CA VAL A 265 -3.07 3.30 -12.58
C VAL A 265 -3.57 2.92 -11.21
N SER A 266 -4.83 2.51 -11.12
CA SER A 266 -5.44 2.03 -9.88
C SER A 266 -5.20 0.54 -9.69
N THR A 267 -4.83 0.15 -8.46
CA THR A 267 -4.65 -1.24 -8.05
C THR A 267 -5.35 -1.49 -6.72
N ASP A 268 -5.52 -2.74 -6.33
CA ASP A 268 -6.09 -3.12 -5.02
C ASP A 268 -5.23 -2.60 -3.85
N ARG A 269 -3.94 -2.36 -4.09
CA ARG A 269 -2.99 -1.80 -3.09
C ARG A 269 -3.02 -0.27 -3.03
N GLY A 270 -3.64 0.40 -4.01
CA GLY A 270 -3.73 1.85 -4.11
C GLY A 270 -3.42 2.38 -5.50
N LEU A 271 -3.30 3.71 -5.61
CA LEU A 271 -2.97 4.41 -6.85
C LEU A 271 -1.45 4.48 -7.02
N VAL A 272 -0.97 4.09 -8.20
CA VAL A 272 0.43 4.26 -8.62
C VAL A 272 0.49 5.05 -9.92
N VAL A 273 1.59 5.76 -10.16
CA VAL A 273 1.76 6.61 -11.34
C VAL A 273 3.06 6.25 -12.06
N PRO A 274 3.09 5.15 -12.83
CA PRO A 274 4.24 4.84 -13.69
C PRO A 274 4.42 5.88 -14.77
N VAL A 275 5.67 6.04 -15.24
CA VAL A 275 6.10 7.12 -16.11
C VAL A 275 6.49 6.58 -17.49
N LEU A 276 5.81 7.06 -18.53
CA LEU A 276 6.19 6.88 -19.93
C LEU A 276 7.36 7.82 -20.24
N ARG A 277 8.55 7.28 -20.41
CA ARG A 277 9.76 8.04 -20.68
C ARG A 277 9.84 8.52 -22.12
N ASN A 278 10.27 9.79 -22.31
CA ASN A 278 10.42 10.40 -23.63
C ASN A 278 9.20 10.14 -24.52
N ALA A 279 8.00 10.39 -23.97
CA ALA A 279 6.72 10.01 -24.60
C ALA A 279 6.50 10.71 -25.96
N GLU A 280 7.21 11.79 -26.24
CA GLU A 280 7.26 12.47 -27.55
C GLU A 280 7.76 11.55 -28.67
N ASN A 281 8.69 10.66 -28.35
CA ASN A 281 9.32 9.72 -29.31
C ASN A 281 8.52 8.42 -29.49
N LEU A 282 7.54 8.16 -28.60
CA LEU A 282 6.74 6.95 -28.63
C LEU A 282 5.59 7.07 -29.65
N GLY A 283 5.37 6.03 -30.45
CA GLY A 283 4.17 5.89 -31.28
C GLY A 283 2.95 5.43 -30.47
N PHE A 284 1.75 5.54 -31.03
CA PHE A 284 0.49 5.10 -30.39
C PHE A 284 0.58 3.66 -29.85
N ALA A 285 1.12 2.73 -30.65
CA ALA A 285 1.24 1.33 -30.26
C ALA A 285 2.20 1.12 -29.08
N GLN A 286 3.30 1.86 -29.03
CA GLN A 286 4.27 1.79 -27.94
C GLN A 286 3.69 2.32 -26.64
N ILE A 287 2.97 3.46 -26.70
CA ILE A 287 2.27 4.04 -25.55
C ILE A 287 1.26 3.04 -24.97
N GLU A 288 0.39 2.47 -25.82
CA GLU A 288 -0.62 1.51 -25.35
C GLU A 288 0.01 0.22 -24.77
N LYS A 289 1.08 -0.31 -25.39
CA LYS A 289 1.80 -1.47 -24.87
C LYS A 289 2.41 -1.20 -23.49
N GLN A 290 3.09 -0.08 -23.33
CA GLN A 290 3.72 0.27 -22.05
C GLN A 290 2.67 0.48 -20.96
N ILE A 291 1.53 1.12 -21.27
CA ILE A 291 0.43 1.30 -20.30
C ILE A 291 -0.15 -0.05 -19.86
N VAL A 292 -0.35 -0.99 -20.80
CA VAL A 292 -0.84 -2.35 -20.49
C VAL A 292 0.18 -3.10 -19.62
N GLU A 293 1.47 -3.02 -19.96
CA GLU A 293 2.56 -3.62 -19.19
C GLU A 293 2.64 -3.04 -17.78
N TYR A 294 2.63 -1.71 -17.64
CA TYR A 294 2.62 -1.05 -16.33
C TYR A 294 1.39 -1.44 -15.51
N GLY A 295 0.22 -1.56 -16.14
CA GLY A 295 -0.99 -2.04 -15.48
C GLY A 295 -0.87 -3.48 -14.97
N ALA A 296 -0.22 -4.36 -15.71
CA ALA A 296 0.04 -5.74 -15.29
C ALA A 296 1.06 -5.80 -14.14
N ARG A 297 2.19 -5.09 -14.28
CA ARG A 297 3.25 -4.99 -13.25
C ARG A 297 2.74 -4.32 -11.98
N ALA A 298 1.88 -3.31 -12.09
CA ALA A 298 1.26 -2.65 -10.95
C ALA A 298 0.38 -3.60 -10.12
N ARG A 299 -0.45 -4.41 -10.78
CA ARG A 299 -1.28 -5.44 -10.11
C ARG A 299 -0.43 -6.53 -9.47
N ALA A 300 0.63 -6.96 -10.15
CA ALA A 300 1.59 -7.93 -9.62
C ALA A 300 2.47 -7.37 -8.48
N GLY A 301 2.51 -6.03 -8.28
CA GLY A 301 3.38 -5.38 -7.31
C GLY A 301 4.87 -5.40 -7.69
N SER A 302 5.18 -5.57 -8.98
CA SER A 302 6.55 -5.69 -9.53
C SER A 302 7.04 -4.44 -10.26
N LEU A 303 6.40 -3.26 -10.02
CA LEU A 303 6.92 -1.98 -10.51
C LEU A 303 8.19 -1.62 -9.75
N ALA A 304 9.24 -1.26 -10.49
CA ALA A 304 10.48 -0.74 -9.91
C ALA A 304 10.32 0.73 -9.48
N LEU A 305 11.19 1.19 -8.61
CA LEU A 305 11.14 2.58 -8.14
C LEU A 305 11.42 3.56 -9.30
N GLU A 306 12.29 3.18 -10.22
CA GLU A 306 12.61 3.95 -11.42
C GLU A 306 11.37 4.16 -12.32
N ASP A 307 10.44 3.20 -12.36
CA ASP A 307 9.19 3.34 -13.12
C ASP A 307 8.26 4.43 -12.56
N LEU A 308 8.43 4.81 -11.29
CA LEU A 308 7.53 5.70 -10.56
C LEU A 308 8.10 7.11 -10.30
N GLN A 309 9.35 7.37 -10.66
CA GLN A 309 10.04 8.63 -10.39
C GLN A 309 10.30 9.43 -11.67
N GLY A 310 10.55 10.74 -11.53
CA GLY A 310 11.05 11.60 -12.60
C GLY A 310 10.04 11.97 -13.68
N GLY A 311 8.73 11.76 -13.48
CA GLY A 311 7.72 12.26 -14.41
C GLY A 311 7.61 13.79 -14.38
N THR A 312 7.34 14.41 -15.53
CA THR A 312 7.22 15.88 -15.66
C THR A 312 5.79 16.37 -15.72
N PHE A 313 4.86 15.52 -16.14
CA PHE A 313 3.43 15.79 -16.22
C PHE A 313 2.64 14.51 -15.94
N THR A 314 1.44 14.60 -15.38
CA THR A 314 0.62 13.43 -15.06
C THR A 314 -0.73 13.47 -15.76
N ILE A 315 -1.21 12.31 -16.23
CA ILE A 315 -2.57 12.12 -16.74
C ILE A 315 -3.28 11.10 -15.84
N THR A 316 -4.45 11.46 -15.34
CA THR A 316 -5.30 10.59 -14.52
C THR A 316 -6.67 10.41 -15.13
N ASN A 317 -7.20 9.19 -15.10
CA ASN A 317 -8.51 8.86 -15.66
C ASN A 317 -9.48 8.40 -14.56
N GLY A 318 -10.28 9.32 -14.04
CA GLY A 318 -11.38 9.05 -13.12
C GLY A 318 -12.65 8.54 -13.82
N GLY A 319 -12.71 8.66 -15.15
CA GLY A 319 -13.88 8.28 -15.95
C GLY A 319 -14.17 6.77 -15.93
N VAL A 320 -13.14 5.94 -15.77
CA VAL A 320 -13.28 4.48 -15.62
C VAL A 320 -14.08 4.08 -14.37
N PHE A 321 -14.14 4.96 -13.36
CA PHE A 321 -14.92 4.80 -12.14
C PHE A 321 -16.25 5.57 -12.17
N GLY A 322 -16.56 6.24 -13.29
CA GLY A 322 -17.79 7.00 -13.47
C GLY A 322 -17.73 8.46 -12.99
N SER A 323 -16.54 9.01 -12.69
CA SER A 323 -16.39 10.41 -12.27
C SER A 323 -16.93 11.36 -13.34
N LEU A 324 -17.85 12.24 -12.95
CA LEU A 324 -18.34 13.31 -13.81
C LEU A 324 -17.32 14.44 -13.93
N LEU A 325 -16.80 14.87 -12.78
CA LEU A 325 -15.89 16.01 -12.64
C LEU A 325 -15.11 15.88 -11.34
N SER A 326 -13.84 16.21 -11.36
CA SER A 326 -12.97 16.23 -10.18
C SER A 326 -11.82 17.23 -10.38
N THR A 327 -11.24 17.68 -9.28
CA THR A 327 -10.05 18.52 -9.22
C THR A 327 -8.87 17.64 -8.80
N PRO A 328 -8.09 17.08 -9.75
CA PRO A 328 -6.98 16.21 -9.40
C PRO A 328 -5.88 16.96 -8.64
N ILE A 329 -5.25 16.29 -7.67
CA ILE A 329 -4.12 16.85 -6.93
C ILE A 329 -2.86 16.64 -7.77
N VAL A 330 -2.05 17.67 -7.91
CA VAL A 330 -0.78 17.62 -8.65
C VAL A 330 0.20 16.69 -7.97
N ASN A 331 0.93 15.90 -8.75
CA ASN A 331 1.97 14.99 -8.26
C ASN A 331 3.30 15.77 -8.15
N ALA A 332 3.58 16.34 -6.99
CA ALA A 332 4.80 17.11 -6.76
C ALA A 332 6.08 16.29 -7.10
N PRO A 333 7.13 16.87 -7.71
CA PRO A 333 7.37 18.30 -7.96
C PRO A 333 6.76 18.88 -9.26
N GLN A 334 5.96 18.11 -9.99
CA GLN A 334 5.30 18.56 -11.21
C GLN A 334 4.43 19.80 -10.96
N SER A 335 4.23 20.63 -11.99
CA SER A 335 3.41 21.83 -11.88
C SER A 335 1.97 21.64 -12.34
N ALA A 336 1.66 20.55 -13.04
CA ALA A 336 0.32 20.32 -13.55
C ALA A 336 -0.05 18.85 -13.71
N ILE A 337 -1.37 18.60 -13.77
CA ILE A 337 -1.98 17.27 -13.96
C ILE A 337 -3.25 17.41 -14.80
N LEU A 338 -3.42 16.52 -15.78
CA LEU A 338 -4.65 16.39 -16.57
C LEU A 338 -5.56 15.31 -15.99
N GLY A 339 -6.81 15.67 -15.68
CA GLY A 339 -7.88 14.77 -15.28
C GLY A 339 -8.84 14.48 -16.42
N MET A 340 -9.05 13.19 -16.70
CA MET A 340 -10.06 12.71 -17.64
C MET A 340 -11.27 12.19 -16.88
N HIS A 341 -12.45 12.35 -17.43
CA HIS A 341 -13.70 11.95 -16.81
C HIS A 341 -14.52 11.02 -17.70
N LYS A 342 -15.72 10.64 -17.26
CA LYS A 342 -16.54 9.70 -18.02
C LYS A 342 -16.98 10.28 -19.35
N ILE A 343 -17.01 9.44 -20.38
CA ILE A 343 -17.64 9.76 -21.67
C ILE A 343 -19.15 9.57 -21.49
N GLN A 344 -19.91 10.58 -21.91
CA GLN A 344 -21.37 10.55 -21.88
C GLN A 344 -21.93 11.08 -23.19
N GLU A 345 -22.94 10.39 -23.74
CA GLU A 345 -23.75 10.93 -24.82
C GLU A 345 -24.58 12.10 -24.26
N ARG A 346 -24.41 13.29 -24.86
CA ARG A 346 -25.12 14.51 -24.48
C ARG A 346 -25.62 15.26 -25.69
N PRO A 347 -26.80 15.93 -25.60
CA PRO A 347 -27.24 16.85 -26.63
C PRO A 347 -26.32 18.09 -26.63
N VAL A 348 -25.76 18.40 -27.78
CA VAL A 348 -24.94 19.61 -28.00
C VAL A 348 -25.41 20.32 -29.26
N VAL A 349 -25.13 21.60 -29.37
CA VAL A 349 -25.47 22.38 -30.56
C VAL A 349 -24.28 22.40 -31.50
N VAL A 350 -24.46 21.83 -32.71
CA VAL A 350 -23.47 21.85 -33.79
C VAL A 350 -24.12 22.47 -35.01
N ASN A 351 -23.55 23.54 -35.54
CA ASN A 351 -24.10 24.25 -36.73
C ASN A 351 -25.59 24.67 -36.56
N GLY A 352 -25.99 25.05 -35.35
CA GLY A 352 -27.36 25.45 -35.04
C GLY A 352 -28.36 24.31 -34.84
N GLN A 353 -27.92 23.04 -34.92
CA GLN A 353 -28.75 21.86 -34.70
C GLN A 353 -28.37 21.12 -33.42
N ILE A 354 -29.37 20.59 -32.71
CA ILE A 354 -29.14 19.76 -31.53
C ILE A 354 -28.80 18.35 -32.03
N VAL A 355 -27.59 17.90 -31.69
CA VAL A 355 -27.08 16.56 -32.03
C VAL A 355 -26.58 15.83 -30.80
N VAL A 356 -26.62 14.52 -30.80
CA VAL A 356 -26.03 13.71 -29.72
C VAL A 356 -24.54 13.50 -30.01
N ARG A 357 -23.70 13.80 -29.01
CA ARG A 357 -22.24 13.65 -29.11
C ARG A 357 -21.67 12.97 -27.85
N PRO A 358 -20.61 12.16 -28.00
CA PRO A 358 -19.87 11.59 -26.88
C PRO A 358 -18.96 12.63 -26.25
N MET A 359 -19.45 13.29 -25.21
CA MET A 359 -18.76 14.39 -24.53
C MET A 359 -17.99 13.88 -23.31
N MET A 360 -16.82 14.46 -23.07
CA MET A 360 -16.02 14.25 -21.89
C MET A 360 -15.63 15.59 -21.27
N TYR A 361 -15.68 15.69 -19.94
CA TYR A 361 -15.04 16.78 -19.21
C TYR A 361 -13.55 16.51 -19.04
N LEU A 362 -12.76 17.53 -19.23
CA LEU A 362 -11.34 17.55 -18.92
C LEU A 362 -11.11 18.59 -17.81
N ALA A 363 -10.20 18.27 -16.91
CA ALA A 363 -9.74 19.17 -15.87
C ALA A 363 -8.21 19.28 -15.95
N VAL A 364 -7.67 20.45 -15.81
CA VAL A 364 -6.25 20.64 -15.55
C VAL A 364 -6.08 21.36 -14.21
N SER A 365 -5.43 20.69 -13.25
CA SER A 365 -4.99 21.33 -12.02
C SER A 365 -3.54 21.74 -12.17
N TYR A 366 -3.18 22.91 -11.67
CA TYR A 366 -1.87 23.49 -11.87
C TYR A 366 -1.45 24.38 -10.70
N ASP A 367 -0.16 24.60 -10.59
CA ASP A 367 0.42 25.50 -9.59
C ASP A 367 0.36 26.95 -10.08
N HIS A 368 -0.57 27.71 -9.53
CA HIS A 368 -0.80 29.12 -9.92
C HIS A 368 0.30 30.08 -9.48
N ARG A 369 1.33 29.59 -8.78
CA ARG A 369 2.53 30.38 -8.49
C ARG A 369 3.36 30.66 -9.76
N ILE A 370 3.30 29.74 -10.75
CA ILE A 370 4.09 29.83 -11.99
C ILE A 370 3.26 29.74 -13.27
N ILE A 371 2.02 29.28 -13.20
CA ILE A 371 1.13 29.09 -14.35
C ILE A 371 -0.07 30.02 -14.18
N ASP A 372 -0.27 30.90 -15.14
CA ASP A 372 -1.41 31.82 -15.18
C ASP A 372 -2.65 31.18 -15.78
N GLY A 373 -3.83 31.70 -15.40
CA GLY A 373 -5.12 31.16 -15.88
C GLY A 373 -5.24 31.21 -17.41
N ARG A 374 -4.65 32.18 -18.09
CA ARG A 374 -4.64 32.22 -19.56
C ARG A 374 -3.90 31.04 -20.17
N GLU A 375 -2.72 30.68 -19.65
CA GLU A 375 -1.90 29.61 -20.16
C GLU A 375 -2.57 28.26 -19.88
N ALA A 376 -3.10 28.06 -18.68
CA ALA A 376 -3.83 26.83 -18.30
C ALA A 376 -5.08 26.60 -19.16
N VAL A 377 -5.87 27.65 -19.41
CA VAL A 377 -7.06 27.56 -20.28
C VAL A 377 -6.66 27.26 -21.73
N GLN A 378 -5.67 27.96 -22.26
CA GLN A 378 -5.21 27.74 -23.64
C GLN A 378 -4.54 26.37 -23.83
N PHE A 379 -3.83 25.87 -22.83
CA PHE A 379 -3.31 24.51 -22.79
C PHE A 379 -4.44 23.49 -22.94
N LEU A 380 -5.49 23.63 -22.14
CA LEU A 380 -6.65 22.73 -22.19
C LEU A 380 -7.44 22.84 -23.50
N VAL A 381 -7.54 24.04 -24.07
CA VAL A 381 -8.10 24.27 -25.41
C VAL A 381 -7.27 23.57 -26.48
N THR A 382 -5.94 23.64 -26.40
CA THR A 382 -5.06 22.93 -27.36
C THR A 382 -5.27 21.40 -27.30
N ILE A 383 -5.40 20.82 -26.10
CA ILE A 383 -5.73 19.39 -25.96
C ILE A 383 -7.09 19.09 -26.59
N LYS A 384 -8.09 19.93 -26.33
CA LYS A 384 -9.43 19.81 -26.93
C LYS A 384 -9.34 19.82 -28.46
N ASP A 385 -8.69 20.80 -29.05
CA ASP A 385 -8.54 20.95 -30.50
C ASP A 385 -7.86 19.72 -31.13
N CYS A 386 -6.81 19.19 -30.51
CA CYS A 386 -6.12 17.99 -30.95
C CYS A 386 -7.00 16.73 -30.89
N LEU A 387 -7.91 16.63 -29.91
CA LEU A 387 -8.82 15.48 -29.77
C LEU A 387 -10.05 15.60 -30.67
N GLU A 388 -10.57 16.81 -30.91
CA GLU A 388 -11.69 17.06 -31.81
C GLU A 388 -11.28 16.98 -33.29
N ASP A 389 -10.01 17.26 -33.60
CA ASP A 389 -9.41 17.07 -34.93
C ASP A 389 -8.04 16.34 -34.79
N PRO A 390 -8.02 14.99 -34.68
CA PRO A 390 -6.78 14.23 -34.53
C PRO A 390 -5.82 14.37 -35.74
N GLY A 391 -6.29 14.83 -36.89
CA GLY A 391 -5.47 15.11 -38.08
C GLY A 391 -4.40 16.17 -37.83
N ARG A 392 -4.67 17.15 -36.96
CA ARG A 392 -3.73 18.21 -36.58
C ARG A 392 -2.44 17.66 -35.95
N MET A 393 -2.56 16.61 -35.10
CA MET A 393 -1.39 15.96 -34.47
C MET A 393 -0.47 15.29 -35.49
N LEU A 394 -1.01 14.84 -36.65
CA LEU A 394 -0.21 14.25 -37.72
C LEU A 394 0.49 15.31 -38.59
N LEU A 395 -0.10 16.48 -38.66
CA LEU A 395 0.40 17.59 -39.50
C LEU A 395 1.27 18.57 -38.73
N GLY A 396 1.36 18.44 -37.39
CA GLY A 396 2.11 19.34 -36.54
C GLY A 396 1.50 20.76 -36.48
N LEU A 397 0.13 20.88 -36.51
CA LEU A 397 -0.63 22.14 -36.53
C LEU A 397 -1.18 22.53 -35.17
#